data_a09a2da39c5763f28ef3d315204b55fe
#
_entry.id   a09a2da39c5763f28ef3d315204b55fe
#
_cell.length_a   1.000
_cell.length_b   1.000
_cell.length_c   1.000
_cell.angle_alpha   90.00
_cell.angle_beta   90.00
_cell.angle_gamma   90.00
#
_symmetry.space_group_name_H-M   'P 1'
#
loop_
_entity.id
_entity.type
_entity.pdbx_description
1 polymer ?
#
loop_
_entity_poly.entity_id
_entity_poly.type
_entity_poly.pdbx_seq_one_letter_code
_entity_poly.pdbx_strand_id
1 'polypeptide(L)'
;YGWAKNANVYAQKLAGLEAPSDPNSGIPISDAFDAIRLWHAAKTNGRPTIVNMSWGYSASVGGSPTGGNYRGTGWTWGVDYTANLALWQATGIVIPISGANRIIPVRVPSVDAEIEDMIDAGIHVVIAAGNDYYKGDVIGGVDYDNTIVYGGSTYYYHRGSSPHSDEAIIVGNSDSVAEQSGADFLDKTSNSSSRGPRLTCYAPGTNIISTCSTTSIYATGDYTPDTNYKIALINGTSMAAPQVAGVIAQYLTVQPTLSPKNVKDKILNESKPTLFSTGSDSDYSEFGTSLLGAPNKFLYSKYGRQPYNISGGVTITK
;
A
#
# COMPACT_ATOMS: atom_id res chain seq x y z
N TYR A 1 -3.16 -15.92 -15.47
CA TYR A 1 -2.13 -15.75 -14.44
C TYR A 1 -2.67 -14.93 -13.28
N GLY A 2 -2.02 -14.93 -12.13
CA GLY A 2 -2.43 -14.27 -10.90
C GLY A 2 -3.00 -15.24 -9.86
N TRP A 3 -3.24 -14.70 -8.64
CA TRP A 3 -3.64 -15.49 -7.48
C TRP A 3 -5.07 -16.05 -7.56
N ALA A 4 -5.99 -15.30 -8.17
CA ALA A 4 -7.42 -15.60 -8.18
C ALA A 4 -7.97 -15.60 -9.63
N LYS A 5 -7.60 -16.62 -10.40
CA LYS A 5 -7.89 -16.71 -11.85
C LYS A 5 -9.37 -16.66 -12.22
N ASN A 6 -10.25 -17.12 -11.33
CA ASN A 6 -11.68 -17.23 -11.57
C ASN A 6 -12.49 -16.13 -10.87
N ALA A 7 -11.81 -15.12 -10.28
CA ALA A 7 -12.50 -13.97 -9.72
C ALA A 7 -13.07 -13.07 -10.82
N ASN A 8 -14.27 -12.55 -10.60
CA ASN A 8 -14.78 -11.47 -11.43
C ASN A 8 -14.05 -10.18 -11.03
N VAL A 9 -13.46 -9.49 -12.00
CA VAL A 9 -12.75 -8.23 -11.77
C VAL A 9 -13.56 -7.09 -12.36
N TYR A 10 -13.80 -6.07 -11.53
CA TYR A 10 -14.49 -4.84 -11.92
C TYR A 10 -13.53 -3.68 -11.69
N ALA A 11 -13.36 -2.84 -12.70
CA ALA A 11 -12.59 -1.62 -12.58
C ALA A 11 -13.52 -0.45 -12.26
N GLN A 12 -13.24 0.25 -11.17
CA GLN A 12 -13.91 1.48 -10.79
C GLN A 12 -13.00 2.66 -11.07
N LYS A 13 -13.41 3.54 -11.98
CA LYS A 13 -12.66 4.75 -12.30
C LYS A 13 -13.01 5.83 -11.27
N LEU A 14 -12.03 6.28 -10.50
CA LEU A 14 -12.21 7.31 -9.47
C LEU A 14 -11.79 8.70 -9.93
N ALA A 15 -10.72 8.76 -10.73
CA ALA A 15 -10.20 9.99 -11.30
C ALA A 15 -9.51 9.66 -12.63
N GLY A 16 -9.44 10.61 -13.52
CA GLY A 16 -8.74 10.44 -14.79
C GLY A 16 -8.21 11.77 -15.29
N LEU A 17 -7.08 11.72 -15.98
CA LEU A 17 -6.53 12.80 -16.80
C LEU A 17 -7.30 12.92 -18.13
N GLU A 18 -8.59 12.67 -18.11
CA GLU A 18 -9.42 12.78 -19.29
C GLU A 18 -9.82 14.24 -19.52
N ALA A 19 -10.06 14.56 -20.79
CA ALA A 19 -10.44 15.93 -21.14
C ALA A 19 -11.62 16.40 -20.31
N PRO A 20 -11.64 17.66 -19.85
CA PRO A 20 -12.75 18.23 -19.06
C PRO A 20 -14.13 18.10 -19.72
N SER A 21 -14.16 17.78 -21.01
CA SER A 21 -15.37 17.54 -21.80
C SER A 21 -15.87 16.10 -21.79
N ASP A 22 -15.15 15.14 -21.17
CA ASP A 22 -15.65 13.78 -21.05
C ASP A 22 -16.69 13.70 -19.93
N PRO A 23 -17.96 13.41 -20.24
CA PRO A 23 -19.02 13.29 -19.23
C PRO A 23 -18.78 12.14 -18.24
N ASN A 24 -17.81 11.25 -18.52
CA ASN A 24 -17.39 10.17 -17.63
C ASN A 24 -16.07 10.50 -16.89
N SER A 25 -15.61 11.74 -16.95
CA SER A 25 -14.41 12.19 -16.26
C SER A 25 -14.67 12.33 -14.76
N GLY A 26 -14.55 11.23 -14.06
CA GLY A 26 -14.50 11.22 -12.61
C GLY A 26 -15.87 11.29 -11.92
N ILE A 27 -16.33 10.15 -11.44
CA ILE A 27 -17.36 10.10 -10.42
C ILE A 27 -16.75 10.67 -9.13
N PRO A 28 -17.49 11.47 -8.34
CA PRO A 28 -17.07 11.78 -6.97
C PRO A 28 -16.68 10.51 -6.22
N ILE A 29 -15.64 10.57 -5.42
CA ILE A 29 -15.13 9.37 -4.71
C ILE A 29 -16.19 8.76 -3.80
N SER A 30 -17.03 9.59 -3.15
CA SER A 30 -18.19 9.15 -2.38
C SER A 30 -19.14 8.31 -3.21
N ASP A 31 -19.52 8.77 -4.39
CA ASP A 31 -20.45 8.05 -5.27
C ASP A 31 -19.89 6.72 -5.72
N ALA A 32 -18.58 6.63 -5.90
CA ALA A 32 -17.90 5.37 -6.22
C ALA A 32 -18.00 4.37 -5.07
N PHE A 33 -17.84 4.81 -3.84
CA PHE A 33 -17.97 3.96 -2.65
C PHE A 33 -19.41 3.53 -2.42
N ASP A 34 -20.36 4.43 -2.59
CA ASP A 34 -21.78 4.11 -2.57
C ASP A 34 -22.14 3.06 -3.64
N ALA A 35 -21.66 3.23 -4.85
CA ALA A 35 -21.89 2.25 -5.92
C ALA A 35 -21.33 0.87 -5.55
N ILE A 36 -20.14 0.78 -4.93
CA ILE A 36 -19.56 -0.49 -4.49
C ILE A 36 -20.45 -1.14 -3.42
N ARG A 37 -20.92 -0.37 -2.41
CA ARG A 37 -21.82 -0.88 -1.36
C ARG A 37 -23.14 -1.35 -1.95
N LEU A 38 -23.74 -0.60 -2.87
CA LEU A 38 -24.98 -0.97 -3.55
C LEU A 38 -24.81 -2.26 -4.38
N TRP A 39 -23.72 -2.38 -5.14
CA TRP A 39 -23.42 -3.60 -5.88
C TRP A 39 -23.18 -4.80 -4.95
N HIS A 40 -22.50 -4.57 -3.83
CA HIS A 40 -22.31 -5.62 -2.83
C HIS A 40 -23.66 -6.09 -2.27
N ALA A 41 -24.53 -5.19 -1.86
CA ALA A 41 -25.82 -5.51 -1.29
C ALA A 41 -26.80 -6.15 -2.31
N ALA A 42 -26.73 -5.75 -3.57
CA ALA A 42 -27.60 -6.26 -4.63
C ALA A 42 -27.24 -7.68 -5.11
N LYS A 43 -26.09 -8.23 -4.72
CA LYS A 43 -25.67 -9.57 -5.14
C LYS A 43 -26.56 -10.65 -4.53
N THR A 44 -27.07 -11.54 -5.37
CA THR A 44 -27.90 -12.70 -4.97
C THR A 44 -27.11 -14.00 -4.89
N ASN A 45 -25.84 -13.99 -5.31
CA ASN A 45 -25.00 -15.19 -5.42
C ASN A 45 -24.17 -15.51 -4.18
N GLY A 46 -24.27 -14.71 -3.10
CA GLY A 46 -23.54 -14.88 -1.84
C GLY A 46 -22.02 -14.72 -1.94
N ARG A 47 -21.50 -14.27 -3.10
CA ARG A 47 -20.05 -14.09 -3.27
C ARG A 47 -19.55 -12.87 -2.50
N PRO A 48 -18.40 -12.98 -1.79
CA PRO A 48 -17.80 -11.85 -1.10
C PRO A 48 -17.31 -10.78 -2.08
N THR A 49 -17.10 -9.57 -1.58
CA THR A 49 -16.50 -8.45 -2.31
C THR A 49 -15.16 -8.10 -1.70
N ILE A 50 -14.16 -7.91 -2.55
CA ILE A 50 -12.83 -7.43 -2.16
C ILE A 50 -12.57 -6.16 -2.96
N VAL A 51 -12.17 -5.10 -2.28
CA VAL A 51 -11.80 -3.83 -2.91
C VAL A 51 -10.30 -3.62 -2.72
N ASN A 52 -9.58 -3.40 -3.82
CA ASN A 52 -8.18 -3.02 -3.81
C ASN A 52 -8.03 -1.54 -4.11
N MET A 53 -7.36 -0.81 -3.23
CA MET A 53 -7.11 0.62 -3.36
C MET A 53 -5.61 0.90 -3.43
N SER A 54 -5.12 1.05 -4.66
CA SER A 54 -3.71 1.33 -4.93
C SER A 54 -3.48 2.83 -5.18
N TRP A 55 -4.07 3.68 -4.39
CA TRP A 55 -4.00 5.14 -4.47
C TRP A 55 -4.05 5.76 -3.07
N GLY A 56 -3.79 7.08 -2.97
CA GLY A 56 -3.85 7.79 -1.71
C GLY A 56 -3.85 9.30 -1.89
N TYR A 57 -4.21 10.02 -0.82
CA TYR A 57 -4.16 11.47 -0.76
C TYR A 57 -2.82 11.96 -0.28
N SER A 58 -2.38 13.04 -0.88
CA SER A 58 -1.13 13.70 -0.52
C SER A 58 -1.25 15.21 -0.68
N ALA A 59 -0.44 15.94 0.09
CA ALA A 59 -0.19 17.35 -0.12
C ALA A 59 1.23 17.53 -0.69
N SER A 60 1.35 18.44 -1.62
CA SER A 60 2.66 18.84 -2.16
C SER A 60 3.23 19.96 -1.29
N VAL A 61 4.36 19.71 -0.67
CA VAL A 61 5.10 20.70 0.11
C VAL A 61 6.45 20.95 -0.55
N GLY A 62 6.75 22.20 -0.86
CA GLY A 62 7.99 22.61 -1.49
C GLY A 62 8.78 23.54 -0.57
N GLY A 63 10.08 23.69 -0.82
CA GLY A 63 10.92 24.63 -0.09
C GLY A 63 11.16 24.24 1.38
N SER A 64 11.36 25.25 2.20
CA SER A 64 11.64 25.09 3.63
C SER A 64 10.35 25.18 4.43
N PRO A 65 10.05 24.23 5.32
CA PRO A 65 8.97 24.37 6.30
C PRO A 65 9.28 25.52 7.26
N THR A 66 8.28 26.02 7.97
CA THR A 66 8.51 27.02 9.03
C THR A 66 8.87 26.36 10.37
N GLY A 67 8.41 25.15 10.62
CA GLY A 67 8.65 24.39 11.83
C GLY A 67 7.70 23.21 11.95
N GLY A 68 7.55 22.69 13.15
CA GLY A 68 6.65 21.59 13.45
C GLY A 68 6.74 21.11 14.88
N ASN A 69 6.22 19.91 15.13
CA ASN A 69 6.33 19.21 16.39
C ASN A 69 6.78 17.77 16.15
N TYR A 70 7.74 17.32 16.92
CA TYR A 70 8.19 15.93 16.90
C TYR A 70 8.17 15.36 18.32
N ARG A 71 7.31 14.37 18.54
CA ARG A 71 7.12 13.69 19.84
C ARG A 71 6.90 14.67 21.00
N GLY A 72 6.03 15.65 20.76
CA GLY A 72 5.71 16.69 21.76
C GLY A 72 6.70 17.86 21.85
N THR A 73 7.84 17.79 21.14
CA THR A 73 8.84 18.88 21.11
C THR A 73 8.69 19.71 19.85
N GLY A 74 8.46 21.02 20.01
CA GLY A 74 8.43 21.97 18.89
C GLY A 74 9.80 22.16 18.30
N TRP A 75 9.88 22.39 17.00
CA TRP A 75 11.11 22.73 16.27
C TRP A 75 10.85 23.83 15.24
N THR A 76 11.87 24.61 14.91
CA THR A 76 11.83 25.74 13.98
C THR A 76 12.88 25.56 12.90
N TRP A 77 12.47 25.71 11.62
CA TRP A 77 13.41 25.66 10.51
C TRP A 77 14.34 26.88 10.52
N GLY A 78 15.60 26.66 10.24
CA GLY A 78 16.64 27.70 10.29
C GLY A 78 17.21 27.95 11.69
N VAL A 79 16.61 27.36 12.73
CA VAL A 79 17.10 27.44 14.14
C VAL A 79 17.54 26.04 14.59
N ASP A 80 16.58 25.12 14.70
CA ASP A 80 16.85 23.75 15.17
C ASP A 80 17.40 22.87 14.06
N TYR A 81 16.94 23.10 12.84
CA TYR A 81 17.38 22.40 11.64
C TYR A 81 17.69 23.38 10.51
N THR A 82 18.89 23.28 9.95
CA THR A 82 19.37 24.11 8.83
C THR A 82 19.64 23.28 7.57
N ALA A 83 19.57 21.96 7.67
CA ALA A 83 19.77 21.02 6.57
C ALA A 83 18.64 19.98 6.52
N ASN A 84 18.12 19.73 5.32
CA ASN A 84 17.03 18.76 5.10
C ASN A 84 17.40 17.34 5.55
N LEU A 85 18.65 16.92 5.36
CA LEU A 85 19.12 15.61 5.79
C LEU A 85 19.05 15.46 7.31
N ALA A 86 19.50 16.49 8.07
CA ALA A 86 19.45 16.46 9.53
C ALA A 86 18.01 16.42 10.05
N LEU A 87 17.11 17.19 9.45
CA LEU A 87 15.68 17.14 9.78
C LEU A 87 15.10 15.76 9.51
N TRP A 88 15.36 15.18 8.35
CA TRP A 88 14.90 13.85 8.01
C TRP A 88 15.40 12.77 8.98
N GLN A 89 16.70 12.75 9.25
CA GLN A 89 17.30 11.78 10.18
C GLN A 89 16.73 11.91 11.61
N ALA A 90 16.41 13.13 12.02
CA ALA A 90 15.90 13.38 13.37
C ALA A 90 14.39 13.15 13.52
N THR A 91 13.60 13.42 12.48
CA THR A 91 12.13 13.51 12.59
C THR A 91 11.39 12.62 11.61
N GLY A 92 12.07 12.00 10.66
CA GLY A 92 11.46 11.19 9.60
C GLY A 92 10.71 11.99 8.54
N ILE A 93 10.89 13.32 8.51
CA ILE A 93 10.32 14.17 7.45
C ILE A 93 11.24 14.09 6.24
N VAL A 94 10.70 13.52 5.15
CA VAL A 94 11.43 13.43 3.88
C VAL A 94 11.24 14.74 3.11
N ILE A 95 12.27 15.59 3.04
CA ILE A 95 12.26 16.85 2.26
C ILE A 95 13.31 16.76 1.13
N PRO A 96 13.02 17.18 -0.09
CA PRO A 96 13.99 17.15 -1.19
C PRO A 96 15.17 18.10 -0.93
N ILE A 97 16.34 17.65 -1.33
CA ILE A 97 17.57 18.42 -1.26
C ILE A 97 17.60 19.57 -2.30
N SER A 98 16.79 19.48 -3.36
CA SER A 98 16.73 20.50 -4.41
C SER A 98 15.36 20.59 -5.06
N GLY A 99 14.70 21.73 -4.96
CA GLY A 99 13.67 22.28 -5.87
C GLY A 99 12.43 21.45 -6.22
N ALA A 100 12.39 20.16 -5.89
CA ALA A 100 11.25 19.31 -6.14
C ALA A 100 10.25 19.41 -4.98
N ASN A 101 8.96 19.40 -5.29
CA ASN A 101 7.92 19.29 -4.28
C ASN A 101 7.99 17.92 -3.60
N ARG A 102 7.78 17.90 -2.28
CA ARG A 102 7.59 16.67 -1.53
C ARG A 102 6.13 16.35 -1.39
N ILE A 103 5.88 15.06 -1.38
CA ILE A 103 4.56 14.52 -1.15
C ILE A 103 4.48 14.11 0.31
N ILE A 104 3.57 14.75 1.05
CA ILE A 104 3.24 14.36 2.43
C ILE A 104 1.92 13.63 2.41
N PRO A 105 1.80 12.45 3.06
CA PRO A 105 0.54 11.74 3.15
C PRO A 105 -0.50 12.57 3.93
N VAL A 106 -1.73 12.60 3.45
CA VAL A 106 -2.81 13.40 4.05
C VAL A 106 -4.03 12.54 4.32
N ARG A 107 -4.65 12.74 5.49
CA ARG A 107 -5.91 12.12 5.85
C ARG A 107 -7.09 13.00 5.42
N VAL A 108 -8.09 12.37 4.85
CA VAL A 108 -9.38 12.97 4.45
C VAL A 108 -10.47 12.22 5.21
N PRO A 109 -10.96 12.77 6.33
CA PRO A 109 -11.88 12.03 7.23
C PRO A 109 -13.14 11.51 6.56
N SER A 110 -13.70 12.22 5.59
CA SER A 110 -14.88 11.75 4.85
C SER A 110 -14.59 10.52 4.01
N VAL A 111 -13.40 10.41 3.44
CA VAL A 111 -12.96 9.20 2.68
C VAL A 111 -12.74 8.04 3.63
N ASP A 112 -12.16 8.30 4.79
CA ASP A 112 -11.90 7.25 5.79
C ASP A 112 -13.21 6.68 6.35
N ALA A 113 -14.23 7.53 6.60
CA ALA A 113 -15.55 7.08 7.00
C ALA A 113 -16.20 6.15 5.96
N GLU A 114 -16.06 6.45 4.68
CA GLU A 114 -16.55 5.58 3.60
C GLU A 114 -15.87 4.20 3.60
N ILE A 115 -14.59 4.14 3.99
CA ILE A 115 -13.87 2.86 4.11
C ILE A 115 -14.45 2.04 5.27
N GLU A 116 -14.75 2.68 6.39
CA GLU A 116 -15.38 2.02 7.54
C GLU A 116 -16.78 1.52 7.17
N ASP A 117 -17.60 2.33 6.50
CA ASP A 117 -18.92 1.91 6.02
C ASP A 117 -18.87 0.71 5.06
N MET A 118 -17.84 0.62 4.22
CA MET A 118 -17.64 -0.56 3.36
C MET A 118 -17.28 -1.80 4.18
N ILE A 119 -16.42 -1.67 5.17
CA ILE A 119 -16.00 -2.78 6.04
C ILE A 119 -17.19 -3.27 6.87
N ASP A 120 -17.98 -2.35 7.41
CA ASP A 120 -19.20 -2.66 8.16
C ASP A 120 -20.26 -3.36 7.29
N ALA A 121 -20.30 -3.04 5.99
CA ALA A 121 -21.11 -3.76 5.02
C ALA A 121 -20.57 -5.17 4.68
N GLY A 122 -19.44 -5.59 5.24
CA GLY A 122 -18.83 -6.90 5.00
C GLY A 122 -17.90 -6.96 3.78
N ILE A 123 -17.49 -5.81 3.25
CA ILE A 123 -16.55 -5.69 2.13
C ILE A 123 -15.12 -5.75 2.64
N HIS A 124 -14.29 -6.60 2.05
CA HIS A 124 -12.88 -6.72 2.39
C HIS A 124 -12.10 -5.61 1.69
N VAL A 125 -11.40 -4.78 2.45
CA VAL A 125 -10.67 -3.62 1.91
C VAL A 125 -9.17 -3.81 2.06
N VAL A 126 -8.43 -3.67 0.94
CA VAL A 126 -6.98 -3.76 0.86
C VAL A 126 -6.43 -2.44 0.31
N ILE A 127 -5.47 -1.85 1.01
CA ILE A 127 -4.96 -0.50 0.72
C ILE A 127 -3.44 -0.53 0.62
N ALA A 128 -2.88 0.14 -0.37
CA ALA A 128 -1.45 0.37 -0.49
C ALA A 128 -0.94 1.33 0.60
N ALA A 129 0.21 1.01 1.23
CA ALA A 129 0.74 1.80 2.35
C ALA A 129 1.29 3.18 1.96
N GLY A 130 1.63 3.38 0.67
CA GLY A 130 2.32 4.56 0.15
C GLY A 130 3.78 4.28 -0.20
N ASN A 131 4.38 5.18 -1.00
CA ASN A 131 5.71 4.98 -1.58
C ASN A 131 6.70 6.11 -1.23
N ASP A 132 6.46 6.82 -0.15
CA ASP A 132 7.17 8.05 0.18
C ASP A 132 8.03 7.91 1.46
N TYR A 133 8.38 6.68 1.84
CA TYR A 133 9.26 6.33 2.99
C TYR A 133 8.70 6.68 4.37
N TYR A 134 7.49 7.23 4.47
CA TYR A 134 6.96 7.67 5.76
C TYR A 134 6.63 6.49 6.67
N LYS A 135 6.92 6.66 7.95
CA LYS A 135 6.35 5.84 9.00
C LYS A 135 4.86 6.15 9.11
N GLY A 136 4.01 5.15 8.99
CA GLY A 136 2.60 5.26 9.37
C GLY A 136 2.42 4.73 10.78
N ASP A 137 2.05 5.60 11.72
CA ASP A 137 1.79 5.21 13.10
C ASP A 137 0.29 4.99 13.34
N VAL A 138 -0.04 4.37 14.44
CA VAL A 138 -1.41 4.11 14.90
C VAL A 138 -1.85 5.17 15.91
N ILE A 139 -3.15 5.33 16.13
CA ILE A 139 -3.69 6.25 17.13
C ILE A 139 -3.08 5.93 18.51
N GLY A 140 -2.56 6.96 19.17
CA GLY A 140 -1.85 6.83 20.44
C GLY A 140 -0.39 6.39 20.32
N GLY A 141 0.08 6.09 19.12
CA GLY A 141 1.50 5.85 18.87
C GLY A 141 2.35 7.11 19.06
N VAL A 142 3.61 6.93 19.40
CA VAL A 142 4.52 8.02 19.79
C VAL A 142 4.77 9.05 18.68
N ASP A 143 4.61 8.64 17.42
CA ASP A 143 4.84 9.48 16.25
C ASP A 143 3.55 9.96 15.58
N TYR A 144 2.38 9.49 16.04
CA TYR A 144 1.09 9.75 15.38
C TYR A 144 0.78 11.25 15.21
N ASP A 145 1.11 12.05 16.22
CA ASP A 145 0.82 13.48 16.26
C ASP A 145 2.00 14.38 15.85
N ASN A 146 3.03 13.81 15.22
CA ASN A 146 4.12 14.59 14.64
C ASN A 146 3.62 15.47 13.50
N THR A 147 4.03 16.74 13.50
CA THR A 147 3.57 17.73 12.53
C THR A 147 4.70 18.46 11.83
N ILE A 148 4.40 18.93 10.63
CA ILE A 148 5.17 19.92 9.89
C ILE A 148 4.26 21.09 9.53
N VAL A 149 4.76 22.31 9.63
CA VAL A 149 4.08 23.54 9.21
C VAL A 149 4.70 24.04 7.92
N TYR A 150 3.88 24.14 6.88
CA TYR A 150 4.27 24.59 5.56
C TYR A 150 3.16 25.43 4.92
N GLY A 151 3.53 26.60 4.37
CA GLY A 151 2.57 27.49 3.72
C GLY A 151 1.41 27.93 4.59
N GLY A 152 1.61 28.01 5.91
CA GLY A 152 0.56 28.33 6.88
C GLY A 152 -0.36 27.17 7.26
N SER A 153 -0.17 26.00 6.69
CA SER A 153 -0.92 24.78 7.00
C SER A 153 -0.10 23.80 7.84
N THR A 154 -0.78 23.07 8.73
CA THR A 154 -0.19 22.01 9.55
C THR A 154 -0.52 20.66 8.97
N TYR A 155 0.50 19.82 8.76
CA TYR A 155 0.36 18.46 8.22
C TYR A 155 0.86 17.43 9.22
N TYR A 156 0.08 16.36 9.42
CA TYR A 156 0.43 15.21 10.25
C TYR A 156 1.03 14.11 9.36
N TYR A 157 2.33 14.08 9.24
CA TYR A 157 3.02 13.25 8.25
C TYR A 157 3.21 11.78 8.66
N HIS A 158 2.93 11.41 9.91
CA HIS A 158 2.99 10.01 10.38
C HIS A 158 1.62 9.35 10.55
N ARG A 159 0.53 10.01 10.16
CA ARG A 159 -0.81 9.39 10.18
C ARG A 159 -1.11 8.54 8.93
N GLY A 160 -0.22 8.54 7.94
CA GLY A 160 -0.44 7.94 6.63
C GLY A 160 -1.47 8.71 5.80
N SER A 161 -1.83 8.17 4.63
CA SER A 161 -2.81 8.77 3.72
C SER A 161 -4.17 8.11 3.84
N SER A 162 -5.24 8.82 3.45
CA SER A 162 -6.50 8.20 3.07
C SER A 162 -6.37 7.58 1.66
N PRO A 163 -7.13 6.54 1.34
CA PRO A 163 -8.12 5.86 2.18
C PRO A 163 -7.47 5.15 3.37
N HIS A 164 -8.19 5.06 4.47
CA HIS A 164 -7.71 4.37 5.68
C HIS A 164 -8.85 3.90 6.58
N SER A 165 -8.64 2.78 7.20
CA SER A 165 -9.31 2.32 8.41
C SER A 165 -8.35 1.42 9.19
N ASP A 166 -8.46 1.41 10.50
CA ASP A 166 -7.70 0.47 11.34
C ASP A 166 -8.13 -0.98 11.11
N GLU A 167 -9.30 -1.21 10.54
CA GLU A 167 -9.79 -2.53 10.17
C GLU A 167 -9.42 -2.96 8.75
N ALA A 168 -9.01 -2.04 7.88
CA ALA A 168 -8.52 -2.36 6.55
C ALA A 168 -7.17 -3.10 6.59
N ILE A 169 -6.82 -3.76 5.49
CA ILE A 169 -5.53 -4.42 5.32
C ILE A 169 -4.59 -3.46 4.58
N ILE A 170 -3.60 -2.93 5.30
CA ILE A 170 -2.62 -1.97 4.77
C ILE A 170 -1.36 -2.74 4.37
N VAL A 171 -0.93 -2.58 3.12
CA VAL A 171 0.11 -3.42 2.51
C VAL A 171 1.35 -2.62 2.14
N GLY A 172 2.49 -3.00 2.72
CA GLY A 172 3.81 -2.54 2.35
C GLY A 172 4.39 -3.33 1.18
N ASN A 173 5.42 -2.77 0.54
CA ASN A 173 6.12 -3.38 -0.58
C ASN A 173 7.43 -4.03 -0.13
N SER A 174 7.64 -5.29 -0.52
CA SER A 174 8.96 -5.94 -0.44
C SER A 174 9.75 -5.78 -1.72
N ASP A 175 11.08 -5.72 -1.56
CA ASP A 175 12.00 -5.71 -2.70
C ASP A 175 12.00 -7.07 -3.41
N SER A 176 12.47 -7.09 -4.64
CA SER A 176 12.74 -8.30 -5.42
C SER A 176 14.12 -8.91 -5.13
N VAL A 177 14.95 -8.20 -4.37
CA VAL A 177 16.30 -8.64 -3.97
C VAL A 177 16.27 -8.99 -2.49
N ALA A 178 16.70 -10.21 -2.17
CA ALA A 178 16.84 -10.66 -0.78
C ALA A 178 18.10 -10.05 -0.13
N GLU A 179 18.06 -9.91 1.18
CA GLU A 179 19.21 -9.51 1.99
C GLU A 179 19.85 -10.74 2.62
N GLN A 180 21.19 -10.83 2.58
CA GLN A 180 21.91 -11.92 3.22
C GLN A 180 22.07 -11.67 4.72
N SER A 181 21.60 -12.60 5.54
CA SER A 181 21.77 -12.59 6.98
C SER A 181 22.41 -13.89 7.45
N GLY A 182 23.73 -13.85 7.64
CA GLY A 182 24.49 -15.08 7.92
C GLY A 182 24.47 -16.04 6.73
N ALA A 183 23.92 -17.24 6.94
CA ALA A 183 23.74 -18.27 5.89
C ALA A 183 22.38 -18.16 5.18
N ASP A 184 21.46 -17.34 5.67
CA ASP A 184 20.10 -17.23 5.16
C ASP A 184 19.96 -16.01 4.23
N PHE A 185 19.00 -16.11 3.32
CA PHE A 185 18.52 -15.00 2.52
C PHE A 185 17.10 -14.65 2.96
N LEU A 186 16.90 -13.42 3.41
CA LEU A 186 15.63 -12.91 3.89
C LEU A 186 15.07 -11.89 2.91
N ASP A 187 13.75 -11.85 2.79
CA ASP A 187 13.07 -10.77 2.08
C ASP A 187 13.37 -9.44 2.76
N LYS A 188 13.40 -8.34 2.01
CA LYS A 188 13.52 -7.00 2.58
C LYS A 188 12.44 -6.07 2.08
N THR A 189 12.19 -5.02 2.81
CA THR A 189 11.27 -3.97 2.36
C THR A 189 11.89 -3.20 1.20
N SER A 190 11.08 -2.81 0.24
CA SER A 190 11.50 -1.84 -0.77
C SER A 190 11.82 -0.50 -0.11
N ASN A 191 12.89 0.16 -0.57
CA ASN A 191 13.32 1.44 -0.02
C ASN A 191 12.21 2.51 -0.06
N SER A 192 11.37 2.52 -1.10
CA SER A 192 10.27 3.48 -1.23
C SER A 192 9.05 3.17 -0.38
N SER A 193 8.89 1.93 0.10
CA SER A 193 7.70 1.54 0.85
C SER A 193 7.54 2.36 2.13
N SER A 194 6.36 2.92 2.34
CA SER A 194 5.98 3.37 3.67
C SER A 194 5.94 2.19 4.64
N ARG A 195 6.25 2.44 5.91
CA ARG A 195 6.47 1.44 6.98
C ARG A 195 5.72 1.84 8.23
N GLY A 196 5.94 1.14 9.33
CA GLY A 196 5.42 1.51 10.64
C GLY A 196 4.24 0.68 11.13
N PRO A 197 3.81 0.89 12.39
CA PRO A 197 2.81 0.05 13.09
C PRO A 197 1.46 -0.06 12.40
N ARG A 198 1.11 0.91 11.56
CA ARG A 198 -0.13 0.93 10.79
C ARG A 198 -0.24 -0.22 9.77
N LEU A 199 0.88 -0.79 9.32
CA LEU A 199 0.86 -1.83 8.29
C LEU A 199 0.34 -3.16 8.83
N THR A 200 -0.37 -3.89 7.97
CA THR A 200 -0.81 -5.25 8.27
C THR A 200 0.23 -6.28 7.85
N CYS A 201 0.74 -6.16 6.63
CA CYS A 201 1.75 -7.08 6.09
C CYS A 201 2.51 -6.44 4.93
N TYR A 202 3.54 -7.14 4.47
CA TYR A 202 4.27 -6.84 3.23
C TYR A 202 3.99 -7.91 2.18
N ALA A 203 4.00 -7.50 0.92
CA ALA A 203 3.86 -8.40 -0.21
C ALA A 203 4.80 -7.99 -1.35
N PRO A 204 5.11 -8.88 -2.30
CA PRO A 204 5.93 -8.53 -3.46
C PRO A 204 5.33 -7.37 -4.24
N GLY A 205 6.10 -6.32 -4.43
CA GLY A 205 5.66 -5.13 -5.17
C GLY A 205 6.79 -4.46 -5.95
N THR A 206 7.98 -5.07 -6.03
CA THR A 206 9.11 -4.59 -6.83
C THR A 206 9.33 -5.52 -8.01
N ASN A 207 9.61 -4.95 -9.20
CA ASN A 207 9.77 -5.66 -10.46
C ASN A 207 8.54 -6.52 -10.83
N ILE A 208 7.36 -6.00 -10.59
CA ILE A 208 6.11 -6.69 -10.91
C ILE A 208 5.77 -6.49 -12.38
N ILE A 209 5.72 -7.61 -13.10
CA ILE A 209 5.33 -7.64 -14.51
C ILE A 209 3.81 -7.85 -14.60
N SER A 210 3.15 -7.00 -15.38
CA SER A 210 1.71 -7.13 -15.69
C SER A 210 1.42 -6.65 -17.10
N THR A 211 0.28 -7.05 -17.64
CA THR A 211 -0.22 -6.49 -18.89
C THR A 211 -0.70 -5.05 -18.68
N CYS A 212 -0.56 -4.24 -19.71
CA CYS A 212 -1.05 -2.87 -19.72
C CYS A 212 -1.67 -2.52 -21.07
N SER A 213 -2.33 -1.37 -21.13
CA SER A 213 -2.87 -0.81 -22.37
C SER A 213 -1.75 -0.55 -23.38
N THR A 214 -2.07 -0.66 -24.66
CA THR A 214 -1.15 -0.32 -25.76
C THR A 214 -0.70 1.14 -25.76
N THR A 215 -1.46 2.01 -25.11
CA THR A 215 -1.19 3.44 -24.95
C THR A 215 -0.63 3.80 -23.57
N SER A 216 -0.33 2.81 -22.72
CA SER A 216 0.19 3.05 -21.37
C SER A 216 1.59 3.67 -21.45
N ILE A 217 1.79 4.75 -20.68
CA ILE A 217 3.12 5.37 -20.51
C ILE A 217 4.09 4.46 -19.73
N TYR A 218 3.58 3.43 -19.05
CA TYR A 218 4.37 2.45 -18.30
C TYR A 218 4.77 1.23 -19.13
N ALA A 219 4.37 1.16 -20.41
CA ALA A 219 4.71 0.05 -21.28
C ALA A 219 6.23 -0.08 -21.44
N THR A 220 6.76 -1.27 -21.13
CA THR A 220 8.19 -1.59 -21.26
C THR A 220 8.48 -2.50 -22.45
N GLY A 221 7.46 -3.12 -23.05
CA GLY A 221 7.59 -3.98 -24.22
C GLY A 221 6.27 -4.63 -24.62
N ASP A 222 6.35 -5.44 -25.68
CA ASP A 222 5.23 -6.24 -26.15
C ASP A 222 5.07 -7.52 -25.34
N TYR A 223 3.84 -7.96 -25.16
CA TYR A 223 3.57 -9.30 -24.66
C TYR A 223 3.83 -10.32 -25.79
N THR A 224 4.94 -11.04 -25.70
CA THR A 224 5.43 -11.90 -26.78
C THR A 224 4.44 -12.97 -27.27
N PRO A 225 3.55 -13.55 -26.44
CA PRO A 225 2.53 -14.47 -26.92
C PRO A 225 1.43 -13.80 -27.75
N ASP A 226 1.20 -12.48 -27.55
CA ASP A 226 0.24 -11.70 -28.34
C ASP A 226 0.65 -10.22 -28.32
N THR A 227 1.21 -9.76 -29.42
CA THR A 227 1.76 -8.40 -29.58
C THR A 227 0.70 -7.29 -29.61
N ASN A 228 -0.59 -7.64 -29.62
CA ASN A 228 -1.67 -6.67 -29.41
C ASN A 228 -1.73 -6.16 -27.96
N TYR A 229 -0.98 -6.78 -27.04
CA TYR A 229 -0.88 -6.35 -25.65
C TYR A 229 0.54 -5.90 -25.31
N LYS A 230 0.62 -4.98 -24.37
CA LYS A 230 1.87 -4.50 -23.82
C LYS A 230 2.06 -5.06 -22.41
N ILE A 231 3.33 -5.11 -21.99
CA ILE A 231 3.70 -5.40 -20.61
C ILE A 231 4.31 -4.16 -19.96
N ALA A 232 4.08 -4.02 -18.67
CA ALA A 232 4.72 -3.04 -17.82
C ALA A 232 5.50 -3.76 -16.71
N LEU A 233 6.65 -3.19 -16.34
CA LEU A 233 7.43 -3.58 -15.17
C LEU A 233 7.40 -2.39 -14.21
N ILE A 234 6.70 -2.54 -13.08
CA ILE A 234 6.40 -1.43 -12.17
C ILE A 234 6.72 -1.84 -10.74
N ASN A 235 7.05 -0.83 -9.91
CA ASN A 235 7.34 -0.98 -8.50
C ASN A 235 6.36 -0.16 -7.66
N GLY A 236 6.04 -0.63 -6.47
CA GLY A 236 5.28 0.13 -5.48
C GLY A 236 4.37 -0.72 -4.61
N THR A 237 3.92 -0.13 -3.53
CA THR A 237 2.86 -0.69 -2.67
C THR A 237 1.56 -0.89 -3.44
N SER A 238 1.36 -0.13 -4.53
CA SER A 238 0.26 -0.32 -5.48
C SER A 238 0.27 -1.69 -6.16
N MET A 239 1.43 -2.34 -6.30
CA MET A 239 1.61 -3.68 -6.88
C MET A 239 1.56 -4.76 -5.80
N ALA A 240 1.91 -4.42 -4.57
CA ALA A 240 1.84 -5.30 -3.41
C ALA A 240 0.40 -5.55 -2.94
N ALA A 241 -0.42 -4.50 -2.86
CA ALA A 241 -1.79 -4.58 -2.38
C ALA A 241 -2.66 -5.58 -3.18
N PRO A 242 -2.67 -5.61 -4.53
CA PRO A 242 -3.46 -6.58 -5.28
C PRO A 242 -2.98 -8.02 -5.11
N GLN A 243 -1.73 -8.27 -4.72
CA GLN A 243 -1.27 -9.61 -4.36
C GLN A 243 -2.03 -10.12 -3.12
N VAL A 244 -2.16 -9.26 -2.10
CA VAL A 244 -2.93 -9.58 -0.89
C VAL A 244 -4.41 -9.77 -1.22
N ALA A 245 -5.00 -8.90 -2.04
CA ALA A 245 -6.39 -9.06 -2.48
C ALA A 245 -6.61 -10.41 -3.18
N GLY A 246 -5.67 -10.85 -3.99
CA GLY A 246 -5.70 -12.16 -4.64
C GLY A 246 -5.63 -13.33 -3.65
N VAL A 247 -4.80 -13.25 -2.61
CA VAL A 247 -4.73 -14.25 -1.54
C VAL A 247 -6.02 -14.28 -0.72
N ILE A 248 -6.61 -13.12 -0.44
CA ILE A 248 -7.91 -13.03 0.23
C ILE A 248 -9.00 -13.74 -0.61
N ALA A 249 -8.99 -13.55 -1.92
CA ALA A 249 -9.93 -14.25 -2.79
C ALA A 249 -9.79 -15.78 -2.72
N GLN A 250 -8.57 -16.30 -2.52
CA GLN A 250 -8.35 -17.73 -2.27
C GLN A 250 -8.95 -18.17 -0.93
N TYR A 251 -8.75 -17.39 0.13
CA TYR A 251 -9.35 -17.67 1.44
C TYR A 251 -10.87 -17.71 1.36
N LEU A 252 -11.46 -16.72 0.70
CA LEU A 252 -12.91 -16.61 0.55
C LEU A 252 -13.52 -17.63 -0.43
N THR A 253 -12.72 -18.25 -1.30
CA THR A 253 -13.15 -19.41 -2.09
C THR A 253 -13.43 -20.61 -1.20
N VAL A 254 -12.64 -20.80 -0.13
CA VAL A 254 -12.77 -21.92 0.80
C VAL A 254 -13.73 -21.58 1.96
N GLN A 255 -13.73 -20.34 2.39
CA GLN A 255 -14.51 -19.83 3.53
C GLN A 255 -15.20 -18.51 3.15
N PRO A 256 -16.28 -18.55 2.35
CA PRO A 256 -16.89 -17.34 1.78
C PRO A 256 -17.58 -16.42 2.79
N THR A 257 -17.82 -16.90 4.00
CA THR A 257 -18.50 -16.16 5.08
C THR A 257 -17.57 -15.50 6.08
N LEU A 258 -16.25 -15.54 5.85
CA LEU A 258 -15.31 -14.82 6.71
C LEU A 258 -15.59 -13.32 6.69
N SER A 259 -15.71 -12.72 7.86
CA SER A 259 -15.80 -11.25 7.97
C SER A 259 -14.48 -10.57 7.61
N PRO A 260 -14.48 -9.26 7.27
CA PRO A 260 -13.27 -8.49 7.02
C PRO A 260 -12.25 -8.63 8.15
N LYS A 261 -12.67 -8.52 9.40
CA LYS A 261 -11.81 -8.71 10.57
C LYS A 261 -11.18 -10.11 10.59
N ASN A 262 -11.97 -11.15 10.38
CA ASN A 262 -11.44 -12.53 10.39
C ASN A 262 -10.44 -12.78 9.25
N VAL A 263 -10.64 -12.14 8.10
CA VAL A 263 -9.68 -12.21 7.00
C VAL A 263 -8.40 -11.47 7.35
N LYS A 264 -8.48 -10.28 7.96
CA LYS A 264 -7.31 -9.54 8.43
C LYS A 264 -6.52 -10.35 9.47
N ASP A 265 -7.19 -10.90 10.47
CA ASP A 265 -6.58 -11.77 11.48
C ASP A 265 -5.90 -12.98 10.83
N LYS A 266 -6.52 -13.56 9.81
CA LYS A 266 -5.95 -14.68 9.05
C LYS A 266 -4.69 -14.29 8.28
N ILE A 267 -4.67 -13.14 7.60
CA ILE A 267 -3.47 -12.59 6.96
C ILE A 267 -2.36 -12.41 7.99
N LEU A 268 -2.64 -11.79 9.13
CA LEU A 268 -1.67 -11.57 10.21
C LEU A 268 -1.10 -12.89 10.76
N ASN A 269 -1.95 -13.91 10.95
CA ASN A 269 -1.56 -15.18 11.55
C ASN A 269 -0.81 -16.10 10.59
N GLU A 270 -1.16 -16.09 9.30
CA GLU A 270 -0.55 -16.95 8.31
C GLU A 270 0.72 -16.35 7.68
N SER A 271 0.85 -15.01 7.68
CA SER A 271 2.07 -14.33 7.21
C SER A 271 3.32 -14.74 7.97
N LYS A 272 4.48 -14.72 7.31
CA LYS A 272 5.74 -15.21 7.84
C LYS A 272 6.66 -14.07 8.27
N PRO A 273 7.41 -14.22 9.37
CA PRO A 273 8.36 -13.21 9.83
C PRO A 273 9.70 -13.35 9.10
N THR A 274 9.68 -13.25 7.76
CA THR A 274 10.86 -13.47 6.90
C THR A 274 11.54 -12.20 6.46
N LEU A 275 11.05 -11.03 6.88
CA LEU A 275 11.67 -9.76 6.48
C LEU A 275 12.92 -9.49 7.31
N PHE A 276 13.99 -9.19 6.61
CA PHE A 276 15.22 -8.67 7.22
C PHE A 276 14.98 -7.27 7.78
N SER A 277 15.34 -7.08 9.03
CA SER A 277 15.22 -5.78 9.69
C SER A 277 16.42 -5.57 10.61
N THR A 278 17.11 -4.46 10.42
CA THR A 278 18.15 -3.95 11.32
C THR A 278 17.86 -2.50 11.66
N GLY A 279 18.33 -2.06 12.81
CA GLY A 279 18.11 -0.70 13.28
C GLY A 279 16.95 -0.56 14.25
N SER A 280 16.84 0.63 14.84
CA SER A 280 15.76 0.96 15.78
C SER A 280 14.51 1.42 15.02
N ASP A 281 13.37 1.41 15.73
CA ASP A 281 12.10 1.94 15.20
C ASP A 281 12.11 3.45 14.91
N SER A 282 13.22 4.12 15.17
CA SER A 282 13.48 5.52 14.84
C SER A 282 14.58 5.70 13.78
N ASP A 283 15.04 4.63 13.15
CA ASP A 283 16.01 4.71 12.06
C ASP A 283 15.29 4.99 10.72
N TYR A 284 15.18 6.28 10.40
CA TYR A 284 14.57 6.77 9.16
C TYR A 284 15.53 6.79 7.97
N SER A 285 16.67 6.11 8.03
CA SER A 285 17.61 6.12 6.90
C SER A 285 16.95 5.57 5.62
N GLU A 286 17.19 6.22 4.50
CA GLU A 286 16.60 5.88 3.18
C GLU A 286 16.96 4.45 2.76
N PHE A 287 18.13 3.99 3.16
CA PHE A 287 18.62 2.65 2.88
C PHE A 287 18.49 1.72 4.09
N GLY A 288 17.84 2.21 5.16
CA GLY A 288 17.63 1.45 6.38
C GLY A 288 16.68 0.28 6.13
N THR A 289 16.98 -0.83 6.76
CA THR A 289 16.14 -2.03 6.75
C THR A 289 15.18 -2.07 7.92
N SER A 290 15.14 -1.02 8.75
CA SER A 290 14.20 -0.91 9.87
C SER A 290 12.76 -0.96 9.36
N LEU A 291 11.93 -1.73 10.04
CA LEU A 291 10.49 -1.79 9.79
C LEU A 291 9.75 -0.59 10.42
N LEU A 292 10.45 0.26 11.19
CA LEU A 292 9.88 1.42 11.91
C LEU A 292 8.68 1.04 12.80
N GLY A 293 8.73 -0.15 13.42
CA GLY A 293 7.64 -0.70 14.23
C GLY A 293 6.55 -1.44 13.46
N ALA A 294 6.67 -1.58 12.15
CA ALA A 294 5.74 -2.42 11.39
C ALA A 294 5.87 -3.89 11.78
N PRO A 295 4.77 -4.66 11.75
CA PRO A 295 4.83 -6.09 11.95
C PRO A 295 5.76 -6.76 10.93
N ASN A 296 6.67 -7.64 11.38
CA ASN A 296 7.43 -8.49 10.47
C ASN A 296 6.51 -9.60 9.95
N LYS A 297 5.72 -9.26 8.93
CA LYS A 297 4.69 -10.11 8.35
C LYS A 297 4.78 -10.07 6.83
N PHE A 298 5.39 -11.09 6.24
CA PHE A 298 5.43 -11.26 4.80
C PHE A 298 4.28 -12.14 4.35
N LEU A 299 3.56 -11.73 3.30
CA LEU A 299 2.40 -12.42 2.77
C LEU A 299 2.72 -13.90 2.48
N TYR A 300 1.87 -14.77 2.98
CA TYR A 300 1.94 -16.20 2.70
C TYR A 300 0.56 -16.73 2.31
N SER A 301 0.51 -17.62 1.33
CA SER A 301 -0.70 -18.35 0.98
C SER A 301 -0.43 -19.85 0.96
N LYS A 302 -1.12 -20.57 1.82
CA LYS A 302 -1.10 -22.03 1.80
C LYS A 302 -1.84 -22.64 0.61
N TYR A 303 -2.72 -21.87 -0.03
CA TYR A 303 -3.51 -22.32 -1.18
C TYR A 303 -2.79 -22.12 -2.51
N GLY A 304 -1.71 -21.34 -2.55
CA GLY A 304 -0.90 -21.12 -3.75
C GLY A 304 -0.09 -22.33 -4.21
N ARG A 305 -0.03 -23.39 -3.41
CA ARG A 305 0.66 -24.66 -3.71
C ARG A 305 -0.31 -25.77 -4.11
N GLN A 306 -1.32 -25.51 -4.90
CA GLN A 306 -1.98 -26.61 -5.60
C GLN A 306 -0.95 -27.15 -6.61
N PRO A 307 -0.62 -28.46 -6.56
CA PRO A 307 0.23 -29.03 -7.59
C PRO A 307 -0.46 -28.82 -8.92
N TYR A 308 0.19 -28.10 -9.83
CA TYR A 308 -0.24 -28.06 -11.21
C TYR A 308 -0.13 -29.49 -11.74
N ASN A 309 -1.25 -30.17 -11.87
CA ASN A 309 -1.32 -31.34 -12.73
C ASN A 309 -1.14 -30.82 -14.17
N ILE A 310 0.08 -30.75 -14.61
CA ILE A 310 0.37 -30.71 -16.04
C ILE A 310 -0.03 -32.08 -16.54
N SER A 311 -1.15 -32.16 -17.25
CA SER A 311 -1.50 -33.35 -18.01
C SER A 311 -0.40 -33.60 -19.02
N GLY A 312 0.60 -34.45 -18.66
CA GLY A 312 1.84 -34.66 -19.40
C GLY A 312 2.99 -35.21 -18.55
N GLY A 313 2.74 -35.60 -17.31
CA GLY A 313 3.60 -36.52 -16.57
C GLY A 313 4.95 -35.97 -16.05
N VAL A 314 5.04 -34.68 -15.72
CA VAL A 314 6.20 -34.16 -14.97
C VAL A 314 5.73 -33.68 -13.60
N THR A 315 5.99 -34.49 -12.57
CA THR A 315 5.85 -34.09 -11.17
C THR A 315 7.13 -33.38 -10.75
N ILE A 316 7.07 -32.07 -10.52
CA ILE A 316 8.15 -31.35 -9.84
C ILE A 316 7.80 -31.35 -8.36
N THR A 317 8.42 -32.25 -7.61
CA THR A 317 8.46 -32.20 -6.14
C THR A 317 9.65 -31.33 -5.72
N LYS A 318 9.38 -30.29 -4.96
CA LYS A 318 10.35 -29.61 -4.10
C LYS A 318 9.91 -29.71 -2.67
#